data_c1cc7a7d767074a96e4338eee9a96eb7
#
_entry.id   c1cc7a7d767074a96e4338eee9a96eb7
#
_cell.length_a   1.000
_cell.length_b   1.000
_cell.length_c   1.000
_cell.angle_alpha   90.00
_cell.angle_beta   90.00
_cell.angle_gamma   90.00
#
_symmetry.space_group_name_H-M   'P 1'
#
loop_
_entity.id
_entity.type
_entity.pdbx_description
1 polymer ?
#
loop_
_entity_poly.entity_id
_entity_poly.type
_entity_poly.pdbx_seq_one_letter_code
_entity_poly.pdbx_strand_id
1 'polypeptide(L)'
;MKNIFQIFLFLLISYSLNSQKIDSFFSKDGTEIFYEEFGSKGKTIVLLSGGPGLNPHYLETLYNQLKQNYRCILLHQRGTGKSLLKTINQESLLVEKYIDDLNGLYKKLGGEKLILVGHSWGGMLSFSYAANEPEKIKKIILLNSGGVTDKFYSWFGSNINMRLLPEDNKLYQEQIDNKQDVLVAIWPGYFFDRKIALKTRPPLDFKFRNQDGVNPLASGDWRKKSDERVSKLKNYNGPIDLI
;
A
#
# COMPACT_ATOMS: atom_id res chain seq x y z
N MET A 1 -19.04 49.58 -4.19
CA MET A 1 -19.47 48.25 -4.69
C MET A 1 -18.42 47.50 -5.55
N LYS A 2 -17.50 48.18 -6.24
CA LYS A 2 -16.45 47.48 -7.03
C LYS A 2 -15.43 46.66 -6.20
N ASN A 3 -15.12 47.08 -4.97
CA ASN A 3 -14.11 46.41 -4.13
C ASN A 3 -14.59 45.13 -3.46
N ILE A 4 -15.91 44.96 -3.25
CA ILE A 4 -16.49 43.75 -2.64
C ILE A 4 -16.48 42.59 -3.65
N PHE A 5 -16.65 42.89 -4.94
CA PHE A 5 -16.64 41.86 -6.00
C PHE A 5 -15.24 41.28 -6.24
N GLN A 6 -14.19 42.07 -6.07
CA GLN A 6 -12.81 41.61 -6.19
C GLN A 6 -12.38 40.72 -5.01
N ILE A 7 -12.85 40.99 -3.80
CA ILE A 7 -12.57 40.18 -2.60
C ILE A 7 -13.25 38.80 -2.71
N PHE A 8 -14.48 38.75 -3.25
CA PHE A 8 -15.21 37.48 -3.46
C PHE A 8 -14.54 36.60 -4.54
N LEU A 9 -13.98 37.19 -5.59
CA LEU A 9 -13.27 36.45 -6.64
C LEU A 9 -11.94 35.87 -6.11
N PHE A 10 -11.23 36.60 -5.22
CA PHE A 10 -9.99 36.11 -4.60
C PHE A 10 -10.25 34.97 -3.60
N LEU A 11 -11.35 34.98 -2.87
CA LEU A 11 -11.76 33.91 -1.94
C LEU A 11 -12.16 32.64 -2.70
N LEU A 12 -12.76 32.72 -3.87
CA LEU A 12 -13.10 31.55 -4.70
C LEU A 12 -11.87 30.88 -5.31
N ILE A 13 -10.81 31.63 -5.61
CA ILE A 13 -9.55 31.07 -6.14
C ILE A 13 -8.75 30.34 -5.03
N SER A 14 -8.89 30.75 -3.78
CA SER A 14 -8.16 30.14 -2.64
C SER A 14 -8.70 28.77 -2.22
N TYR A 15 -9.94 28.41 -2.58
CA TYR A 15 -10.56 27.11 -2.22
C TYR A 15 -10.20 25.97 -3.18
N SER A 16 -9.54 26.25 -4.32
CA SER A 16 -9.24 25.23 -5.35
C SER A 16 -7.93 24.46 -5.11
N LEU A 17 -7.17 24.70 -4.05
CA LEU A 17 -5.79 24.19 -3.91
C LEU A 17 -5.66 22.92 -3.05
N ASN A 18 -6.73 22.34 -2.55
CA ASN A 18 -6.68 21.13 -1.71
C ASN A 18 -7.69 20.04 -2.11
N SER A 19 -8.05 19.90 -3.38
CA SER A 19 -8.97 18.84 -3.77
C SER A 19 -8.22 17.51 -3.90
N GLN A 20 -8.51 16.59 -3.00
CA GLN A 20 -8.32 15.17 -3.20
C GLN A 20 -9.09 14.79 -4.48
N LYS A 21 -8.39 14.24 -5.46
CA LYS A 21 -9.01 13.72 -6.69
C LYS A 21 -9.02 12.21 -6.62
N ILE A 22 -10.18 11.61 -6.82
CA ILE A 22 -10.35 10.17 -6.98
C ILE A 22 -10.56 9.89 -8.46
N ASP A 23 -9.81 8.92 -9.00
CA ASP A 23 -9.92 8.51 -10.40
C ASP A 23 -9.71 6.99 -10.50
N SER A 24 -9.99 6.40 -11.64
CA SER A 24 -9.83 4.96 -11.87
C SER A 24 -9.34 4.65 -13.29
N PHE A 25 -8.98 3.39 -13.48
CA PHE A 25 -8.69 2.80 -14.78
C PHE A 25 -9.06 1.31 -14.75
N PHE A 26 -9.19 0.70 -15.92
CA PHE A 26 -9.40 -0.74 -16.01
C PHE A 26 -8.06 -1.46 -16.18
N SER A 27 -7.82 -2.48 -15.33
CA SER A 27 -6.73 -3.41 -15.47
C SER A 27 -6.94 -4.33 -16.69
N LYS A 28 -5.91 -5.07 -17.07
CA LYS A 28 -5.95 -5.98 -18.23
C LYS A 28 -7.08 -7.02 -18.15
N ASP A 29 -7.45 -7.43 -16.95
CA ASP A 29 -8.53 -8.40 -16.71
C ASP A 29 -9.93 -7.76 -16.55
N GLY A 30 -10.05 -6.45 -16.81
CA GLY A 30 -11.30 -5.70 -16.68
C GLY A 30 -11.64 -5.29 -15.24
N THR A 31 -10.77 -5.56 -14.25
CA THR A 31 -10.96 -5.06 -12.89
C THR A 31 -10.76 -3.55 -12.86
N GLU A 32 -11.71 -2.81 -12.28
CA GLU A 32 -11.58 -1.38 -12.07
C GLU A 32 -10.69 -1.10 -10.86
N ILE A 33 -9.59 -0.39 -11.09
CA ILE A 33 -8.59 -0.03 -10.08
C ILE A 33 -8.65 1.46 -9.84
N PHE A 34 -8.89 1.84 -8.59
CA PHE A 34 -8.99 3.22 -8.13
C PHE A 34 -7.67 3.73 -7.59
N TYR A 35 -7.47 5.02 -7.67
CA TYR A 35 -6.41 5.73 -6.98
C TYR A 35 -6.89 7.10 -6.53
N GLU A 36 -6.22 7.63 -5.54
CA GLU A 36 -6.43 8.99 -5.04
C GLU A 36 -5.19 9.83 -5.30
N GLU A 37 -5.40 11.07 -5.69
CA GLU A 37 -4.33 12.02 -5.96
C GLU A 37 -4.35 13.12 -4.91
N PHE A 38 -3.19 13.37 -4.29
CA PHE A 38 -2.97 14.41 -3.30
C PHE A 38 -1.75 15.26 -3.69
N GLY A 39 -1.87 16.57 -3.53
CA GLY A 39 -0.83 17.50 -3.98
C GLY A 39 -0.76 17.59 -5.50
N SER A 40 -0.09 18.64 -5.98
CA SER A 40 0.01 18.92 -7.41
C SER A 40 1.41 19.38 -7.83
N LYS A 41 2.36 19.40 -6.90
CA LYS A 41 3.71 19.92 -7.10
C LYS A 41 4.75 18.81 -7.12
N GLY A 42 5.90 19.12 -7.74
CA GLY A 42 7.07 18.25 -7.71
C GLY A 42 6.90 16.93 -8.49
N LYS A 43 7.68 15.94 -8.07
CA LYS A 43 7.67 14.62 -8.74
C LYS A 43 6.45 13.82 -8.32
N THR A 44 5.92 13.03 -9.26
CA THR A 44 4.87 12.06 -8.96
C THR A 44 5.47 10.86 -8.23
N ILE A 45 4.88 10.50 -7.10
CA ILE A 45 5.21 9.30 -6.33
C ILE A 45 3.97 8.42 -6.17
N VAL A 46 4.13 7.12 -6.25
CA VAL A 46 3.06 6.13 -6.10
C VAL A 46 3.20 5.43 -4.75
N LEU A 47 2.21 5.57 -3.90
CA LEU A 47 2.15 4.97 -2.58
C LEU A 47 1.45 3.61 -2.65
N LEU A 48 2.16 2.56 -2.22
CA LEU A 48 1.69 1.18 -2.20
C LEU A 48 1.56 0.71 -0.74
N SER A 49 0.34 0.37 -0.36
CA SER A 49 0.02 -0.10 0.99
C SER A 49 0.54 -1.51 1.27
N GLY A 50 0.60 -1.84 2.55
CA GLY A 50 0.98 -3.16 3.06
C GLY A 50 -0.15 -4.19 3.03
N GLY A 51 0.09 -5.28 3.69
CA GLY A 51 -0.83 -6.41 3.82
C GLY A 51 -0.24 -7.69 3.22
N PRO A 52 -0.61 -8.13 2.01
CA PRO A 52 -1.57 -7.55 1.07
C PRO A 52 -2.98 -7.42 1.65
N GLY A 53 -3.78 -6.52 1.06
CA GLY A 53 -5.18 -6.39 1.42
C GLY A 53 -5.51 -5.31 2.46
N LEU A 54 -4.53 -4.56 2.98
CA LEU A 54 -4.82 -3.46 3.90
C LEU A 54 -5.43 -2.27 3.16
N ASN A 55 -6.41 -1.63 3.79
CA ASN A 55 -6.96 -0.37 3.32
C ASN A 55 -5.84 0.67 3.19
N PRO A 56 -5.65 1.33 2.04
CA PRO A 56 -4.51 2.22 1.82
C PRO A 56 -4.52 3.48 2.69
N HIS A 57 -5.67 3.88 3.25
CA HIS A 57 -5.79 5.10 4.05
C HIS A 57 -5.01 5.09 5.38
N TYR A 58 -4.50 3.95 5.85
CA TYR A 58 -3.59 3.97 7.00
C TYR A 58 -2.27 4.71 6.69
N LEU A 59 -1.96 4.97 5.42
CA LEU A 59 -0.83 5.81 5.00
C LEU A 59 -1.15 7.32 5.07
N GLU A 60 -2.29 7.73 5.65
CA GLU A 60 -2.75 9.11 5.66
C GLU A 60 -1.74 10.09 6.24
N THR A 61 -1.13 9.77 7.36
CA THR A 61 -0.10 10.62 7.96
C THR A 61 1.07 10.85 7.01
N LEU A 62 1.47 9.82 6.26
CA LEU A 62 2.56 9.88 5.31
C LEU A 62 2.20 10.79 4.12
N TYR A 63 1.09 10.52 3.43
CA TYR A 63 0.76 11.34 2.24
C TYR A 63 0.39 12.78 2.59
N ASN A 64 -0.14 13.04 3.77
CA ASN A 64 -0.43 14.41 4.22
C ASN A 64 0.84 15.24 4.41
N GLN A 65 1.96 14.62 4.78
CA GLN A 65 3.27 15.27 4.83
C GLN A 65 3.89 15.42 3.43
N LEU A 66 3.82 14.37 2.62
CA LEU A 66 4.47 14.33 1.30
C LEU A 66 3.79 15.21 0.26
N LYS A 67 2.46 15.38 0.30
CA LYS A 67 1.68 16.18 -0.67
C LYS A 67 2.06 17.66 -0.72
N GLN A 68 2.80 18.14 0.28
CA GLN A 68 3.34 19.51 0.30
C GLN A 68 4.36 19.74 -0.83
N ASN A 69 5.15 18.70 -1.16
CA ASN A 69 6.28 18.76 -2.08
C ASN A 69 6.19 17.78 -3.25
N TYR A 70 5.23 16.84 -3.22
CA TYR A 70 5.06 15.80 -4.22
C TYR A 70 3.60 15.68 -4.67
N ARG A 71 3.43 15.22 -5.91
CA ARG A 71 2.14 14.68 -6.38
C ARG A 71 2.06 13.23 -5.93
N CYS A 72 1.25 12.96 -4.93
CA CYS A 72 1.10 11.63 -4.32
C CYS A 72 -0.07 10.88 -4.97
N ILE A 73 0.19 9.71 -5.50
CA ILE A 73 -0.82 8.78 -6.00
C ILE A 73 -0.97 7.65 -5.00
N LEU A 74 -2.06 7.60 -4.27
CA LEU A 74 -2.40 6.51 -3.36
C LEU A 74 -3.17 5.44 -4.14
N LEU A 75 -2.51 4.34 -4.49
CA LEU A 75 -3.14 3.25 -5.21
C LEU A 75 -4.00 2.40 -4.27
N HIS A 76 -5.28 2.23 -4.60
CA HIS A 76 -6.11 1.20 -4.00
C HIS A 76 -5.80 -0.11 -4.73
N GLN A 77 -4.90 -0.90 -4.16
CA GLN A 77 -4.56 -2.20 -4.74
C GLN A 77 -5.81 -3.08 -4.83
N ARG A 78 -5.85 -4.03 -5.79
CA ARG A 78 -6.99 -4.93 -5.95
C ARG A 78 -7.39 -5.60 -4.62
N GLY A 79 -8.69 -5.64 -4.34
CA GLY A 79 -9.25 -6.11 -3.07
C GLY A 79 -9.15 -5.13 -1.91
N THR A 80 -8.74 -3.87 -2.14
CA THR A 80 -8.60 -2.84 -1.11
C THR A 80 -9.30 -1.54 -1.46
N GLY A 81 -9.64 -0.76 -0.44
CA GLY A 81 -10.24 0.57 -0.61
C GLY A 81 -11.46 0.53 -1.53
N LYS A 82 -11.39 1.22 -2.66
CA LYS A 82 -12.45 1.25 -3.70
C LYS A 82 -12.28 0.18 -4.77
N SER A 83 -11.09 -0.44 -4.91
CA SER A 83 -10.78 -1.48 -5.91
C SER A 83 -11.24 -2.85 -5.46
N LEU A 84 -12.52 -2.97 -5.08
CA LEU A 84 -13.09 -4.23 -4.59
C LEU A 84 -13.23 -5.23 -5.72
N LEU A 85 -12.93 -6.49 -5.44
CA LEU A 85 -13.08 -7.60 -6.37
C LEU A 85 -14.46 -8.23 -6.24
N LYS A 86 -15.08 -8.58 -7.36
CA LYS A 86 -16.36 -9.34 -7.38
C LYS A 86 -16.17 -10.75 -6.82
N THR A 87 -15.01 -11.35 -7.05
CA THR A 87 -14.66 -12.68 -6.59
C THR A 87 -13.26 -12.70 -6.01
N ILE A 88 -13.13 -13.18 -4.78
CA ILE A 88 -11.86 -13.42 -4.10
C ILE A 88 -11.48 -14.89 -4.29
N ASN A 89 -10.54 -15.14 -5.17
CA ASN A 89 -9.99 -16.46 -5.43
C ASN A 89 -8.51 -16.37 -5.83
N GLN A 90 -7.88 -17.53 -6.03
CA GLN A 90 -6.45 -17.58 -6.40
C GLN A 90 -6.16 -16.85 -7.70
N GLU A 91 -7.04 -16.97 -8.70
CA GLU A 91 -6.83 -16.37 -10.04
C GLU A 91 -6.90 -14.84 -9.99
N SER A 92 -7.85 -14.27 -9.22
CA SER A 92 -8.02 -12.81 -9.12
C SER A 92 -6.89 -12.12 -8.34
N LEU A 93 -6.08 -12.88 -7.59
CA LEU A 93 -5.05 -12.39 -6.67
C LEU A 93 -3.63 -12.89 -6.99
N LEU A 94 -3.40 -13.35 -8.21
CA LEU A 94 -2.05 -13.64 -8.71
C LEU A 94 -1.21 -12.36 -8.72
N VAL A 95 0.08 -12.47 -8.44
CA VAL A 95 1.03 -11.33 -8.45
C VAL A 95 1.07 -10.65 -9.82
N GLU A 96 0.93 -11.40 -10.91
CA GLU A 96 0.81 -10.85 -12.27
C GLU A 96 -0.34 -9.87 -12.42
N LYS A 97 -1.45 -10.09 -11.73
CA LYS A 97 -2.59 -9.17 -11.76
C LYS A 97 -2.26 -7.82 -11.11
N TYR A 98 -1.49 -7.83 -10.01
CA TYR A 98 -0.99 -6.59 -9.39
C TYR A 98 0.03 -5.88 -10.29
N ILE A 99 0.85 -6.64 -11.04
CA ILE A 99 1.77 -6.09 -12.05
C ILE A 99 0.97 -5.45 -13.20
N ASP A 100 -0.09 -6.10 -13.68
CA ASP A 100 -1.00 -5.55 -14.70
C ASP A 100 -1.68 -4.27 -14.20
N ASP A 101 -2.06 -4.19 -12.91
CA ASP A 101 -2.60 -2.97 -12.31
C ASP A 101 -1.60 -1.82 -12.33
N LEU A 102 -0.34 -2.09 -11.96
CA LEU A 102 0.72 -1.08 -12.01
C LEU A 102 1.03 -0.65 -13.45
N ASN A 103 0.93 -1.57 -14.41
CA ASN A 103 1.03 -1.25 -15.84
C ASN A 103 -0.13 -0.36 -16.32
N GLY A 104 -1.34 -0.61 -15.83
CA GLY A 104 -2.51 0.23 -16.07
C GLY A 104 -2.30 1.64 -15.50
N LEU A 105 -1.85 1.73 -14.26
CA LEU A 105 -1.52 3.00 -13.60
C LEU A 105 -0.41 3.76 -14.34
N TYR A 106 0.68 3.08 -14.73
CA TYR A 106 1.76 3.66 -15.52
C TYR A 106 1.24 4.34 -16.78
N LYS A 107 0.37 3.66 -17.55
CA LYS A 107 -0.27 4.22 -18.74
C LYS A 107 -1.20 5.39 -18.40
N LYS A 108 -2.02 5.25 -17.35
CA LYS A 108 -2.95 6.29 -16.89
C LYS A 108 -2.22 7.58 -16.48
N LEU A 109 -1.01 7.46 -15.94
CA LEU A 109 -0.16 8.58 -15.53
C LEU A 109 0.72 9.15 -16.66
N GLY A 110 0.51 8.72 -17.92
CA GLY A 110 1.20 9.26 -19.08
C GLY A 110 2.48 8.52 -19.50
N GLY A 111 2.78 7.36 -18.91
CA GLY A 111 3.93 6.52 -19.31
C GLY A 111 5.29 7.01 -18.80
N GLU A 112 5.33 7.91 -17.83
CA GLU A 112 6.57 8.31 -17.18
C GLU A 112 7.01 7.28 -16.14
N LYS A 113 8.34 7.08 -16.02
CA LYS A 113 8.90 6.12 -15.05
C LYS A 113 8.44 6.44 -13.63
N LEU A 114 7.91 5.42 -12.95
CA LEU A 114 7.32 5.53 -11.62
C LEU A 114 8.38 5.64 -10.52
N ILE A 115 8.11 6.48 -9.51
CA ILE A 115 8.76 6.41 -8.21
C ILE A 115 7.79 5.68 -7.28
N LEU A 116 8.15 4.47 -6.87
CA LEU A 116 7.33 3.63 -6.01
C LEU A 116 7.76 3.81 -4.54
N VAL A 117 6.81 4.12 -3.68
CA VAL A 117 6.99 4.19 -2.22
C VAL A 117 6.16 3.07 -1.60
N GLY A 118 6.80 1.96 -1.28
CA GLY A 118 6.14 0.75 -0.84
C GLY A 118 6.33 0.48 0.65
N HIS A 119 5.21 0.41 1.40
CA HIS A 119 5.22 -0.03 2.79
C HIS A 119 4.96 -1.53 2.87
N SER A 120 5.80 -2.26 3.62
CA SER A 120 5.61 -3.70 3.89
C SER A 120 5.40 -4.50 2.57
N TRP A 121 4.23 -5.11 2.36
CA TRP A 121 3.84 -5.76 1.11
C TRP A 121 3.98 -4.85 -0.12
N GLY A 122 3.68 -3.54 0.01
CA GLY A 122 3.84 -2.59 -1.10
C GLY A 122 5.27 -2.51 -1.60
N GLY A 123 6.28 -2.66 -0.73
CA GLY A 123 7.67 -2.77 -1.13
C GLY A 123 7.99 -4.12 -1.79
N MET A 124 7.41 -5.22 -1.29
CA MET A 124 7.55 -6.54 -1.91
C MET A 124 6.90 -6.57 -3.32
N LEU A 125 5.79 -5.88 -3.50
CA LEU A 125 5.15 -5.68 -4.80
C LEU A 125 6.01 -4.82 -5.73
N SER A 126 6.66 -3.77 -5.20
CA SER A 126 7.59 -2.94 -5.97
C SER A 126 8.76 -3.77 -6.53
N PHE A 127 9.30 -4.72 -5.76
CA PHE A 127 10.29 -5.67 -6.27
C PHE A 127 9.73 -6.61 -7.33
N SER A 128 8.50 -7.08 -7.18
CA SER A 128 7.86 -7.92 -8.20
C SER A 128 7.64 -7.14 -9.50
N TYR A 129 7.27 -5.87 -9.40
CA TYR A 129 7.15 -4.99 -10.56
C TYR A 129 8.50 -4.72 -11.22
N ALA A 130 9.55 -4.43 -10.43
CA ALA A 130 10.91 -4.22 -10.93
C ALA A 130 11.50 -5.45 -11.61
N ALA A 131 11.15 -6.64 -11.14
CA ALA A 131 11.58 -7.89 -11.76
C ALA A 131 10.96 -8.13 -13.15
N ASN A 132 9.79 -7.57 -13.43
CA ASN A 132 9.06 -7.77 -14.67
C ASN A 132 9.11 -6.56 -15.62
N GLU A 133 9.19 -5.35 -15.07
CA GLU A 133 9.08 -4.08 -15.80
C GLU A 133 10.15 -3.07 -15.33
N PRO A 134 11.43 -3.45 -15.33
CA PRO A 134 12.50 -2.63 -14.75
C PRO A 134 12.63 -1.26 -15.41
N GLU A 135 12.33 -1.16 -16.71
CA GLU A 135 12.41 0.09 -17.49
C GLU A 135 11.34 1.10 -17.15
N LYS A 136 10.23 0.69 -16.50
CA LYS A 136 9.12 1.57 -16.10
C LYS A 136 9.32 2.20 -14.72
N ILE A 137 10.39 1.85 -14.02
CA ILE A 137 10.67 2.33 -12.67
C ILE A 137 11.84 3.32 -12.69
N LYS A 138 11.64 4.45 -12.06
CA LYS A 138 12.66 5.47 -11.82
C LYS A 138 13.40 5.23 -10.52
N LYS A 139 12.66 4.85 -9.45
CA LYS A 139 13.19 4.66 -8.10
C LYS A 139 12.21 3.83 -7.26
N ILE A 140 12.75 3.05 -6.35
CA ILE A 140 11.99 2.37 -5.30
C ILE A 140 12.40 2.94 -3.94
N ILE A 141 11.43 3.24 -3.08
CA ILE A 141 11.61 3.64 -1.69
C ILE A 141 10.85 2.64 -0.83
N LEU A 142 11.55 1.96 0.04
CA LEU A 142 11.02 0.89 0.87
C LEU A 142 10.83 1.39 2.30
N LEU A 143 9.59 1.32 2.79
CA LEU A 143 9.23 1.65 4.16
C LEU A 143 8.93 0.36 4.91
N ASN A 144 9.78 -0.02 5.86
CA ASN A 144 9.59 -1.24 6.67
C ASN A 144 9.15 -2.45 5.83
N SER A 145 9.77 -2.66 4.68
CA SER A 145 9.38 -3.69 3.71
C SER A 145 9.94 -5.06 4.07
N GLY A 146 9.26 -6.11 3.62
CA GLY A 146 9.85 -7.44 3.52
C GLY A 146 10.90 -7.51 2.42
N GLY A 147 11.68 -8.59 2.41
CA GLY A 147 12.70 -8.82 1.39
C GLY A 147 12.13 -9.25 0.03
N VAL A 148 13.03 -9.70 -0.84
CA VAL A 148 12.69 -10.21 -2.19
C VAL A 148 12.36 -11.69 -2.21
N THR A 149 12.65 -12.41 -1.12
CA THR A 149 12.45 -13.87 -0.98
C THR A 149 11.40 -14.21 0.07
N ASP A 150 10.86 -15.41 0.01
CA ASP A 150 9.91 -15.95 0.98
C ASP A 150 10.52 -16.18 2.38
N LYS A 151 11.84 -16.23 2.49
CA LYS A 151 12.56 -16.36 3.78
C LYS A 151 12.18 -15.29 4.81
N PHE A 152 11.74 -14.12 4.31
CA PHE A 152 11.24 -13.05 5.17
C PHE A 152 10.14 -13.53 6.13
N TYR A 153 9.22 -14.38 5.69
CA TYR A 153 8.04 -14.75 6.48
C TYR A 153 8.37 -15.49 7.76
N SER A 154 9.39 -16.37 7.75
CA SER A 154 9.81 -17.09 8.96
C SER A 154 10.40 -16.15 10.02
N TRP A 155 11.22 -15.19 9.60
CA TRP A 155 11.80 -14.19 10.50
C TRP A 155 10.77 -13.20 11.01
N PHE A 156 9.86 -12.76 10.12
CA PHE A 156 8.81 -11.80 10.45
C PHE A 156 7.87 -12.33 11.54
N GLY A 157 7.36 -13.55 11.38
CA GLY A 157 6.49 -14.19 12.38
C GLY A 157 7.19 -14.36 13.74
N SER A 158 8.44 -14.83 13.74
CA SER A 158 9.23 -14.97 14.96
C SER A 158 9.47 -13.63 15.67
N ASN A 159 9.81 -12.58 14.91
CA ASN A 159 10.02 -11.24 15.47
C ASN A 159 8.76 -10.65 16.10
N ILE A 160 7.60 -10.84 15.49
CA ILE A 160 6.32 -10.41 16.05
C ILE A 160 6.05 -11.18 17.35
N ASN A 161 6.11 -12.52 17.31
CA ASN A 161 5.78 -13.38 18.44
C ASN A 161 6.67 -13.14 19.66
N MET A 162 7.95 -12.89 19.46
CA MET A 162 8.89 -12.61 20.57
C MET A 162 8.57 -11.33 21.35
N ARG A 163 7.77 -10.43 20.81
CA ARG A 163 7.37 -9.17 21.45
C ARG A 163 5.97 -9.21 22.06
N LEU A 164 5.20 -10.26 21.78
CA LEU A 164 3.85 -10.43 22.33
C LEU A 164 3.93 -10.98 23.76
N LEU A 165 3.11 -10.43 24.62
CA LEU A 165 2.91 -10.91 25.99
C LEU A 165 1.69 -11.86 26.04
N PRO A 166 1.51 -12.61 27.17
CA PRO A 166 0.37 -13.51 27.32
C PRO A 166 -0.99 -12.86 27.09
N GLU A 167 -1.16 -11.60 27.52
CA GLU A 167 -2.40 -10.85 27.29
C GLU A 167 -2.66 -10.56 25.81
N ASP A 168 -1.61 -10.31 25.00
CA ASP A 168 -1.77 -10.10 23.55
C ASP A 168 -2.18 -11.40 22.86
N ASN A 169 -1.62 -12.52 23.28
CA ASN A 169 -1.97 -13.84 22.75
C ASN A 169 -3.41 -14.23 23.13
N LYS A 170 -3.85 -13.88 24.34
CA LYS A 170 -5.25 -14.05 24.74
C LYS A 170 -6.18 -13.23 23.87
N LEU A 171 -5.89 -11.95 23.67
CA LEU A 171 -6.66 -11.07 22.76
C LEU A 171 -6.67 -11.59 21.33
N TYR A 172 -5.53 -12.11 20.83
CA TYR A 172 -5.43 -12.71 19.51
C TYR A 172 -6.43 -13.88 19.35
N GLN A 173 -6.51 -14.78 20.36
CA GLN A 173 -7.46 -15.88 20.32
C GLN A 173 -8.90 -15.38 20.37
N GLU A 174 -9.22 -14.42 21.24
CA GLU A 174 -10.55 -13.81 21.33
C GLU A 174 -10.98 -13.18 20.00
N GLN A 175 -10.04 -12.53 19.28
CA GLN A 175 -10.35 -11.95 17.96
C GLN A 175 -10.61 -13.02 16.90
N ILE A 176 -9.87 -14.15 16.92
CA ILE A 176 -10.14 -15.30 16.03
C ILE A 176 -11.55 -15.82 16.29
N ASP A 177 -11.89 -16.09 17.55
CA ASP A 177 -13.18 -16.66 17.93
C ASP A 177 -14.36 -15.75 17.54
N ASN A 178 -14.15 -14.45 17.61
CA ASN A 178 -15.11 -13.40 17.22
C ASN A 178 -15.07 -13.03 15.72
N LYS A 179 -14.22 -13.66 14.91
CA LYS A 179 -14.01 -13.35 13.48
C LYS A 179 -13.62 -11.88 13.23
N GLN A 180 -12.84 -11.33 14.13
CA GLN A 180 -12.30 -9.96 14.04
C GLN A 180 -10.91 -9.93 13.39
N ASP A 181 -10.43 -8.75 13.00
CA ASP A 181 -9.09 -8.60 12.44
C ASP A 181 -8.02 -8.73 13.54
N VAL A 182 -7.22 -9.77 13.47
CA VAL A 182 -6.18 -10.09 14.46
C VAL A 182 -5.01 -9.10 14.49
N LEU A 183 -4.91 -8.19 13.55
CA LEU A 183 -3.82 -7.20 13.53
C LEU A 183 -3.81 -6.31 14.78
N VAL A 184 -4.98 -6.02 15.34
CA VAL A 184 -5.08 -5.20 16.56
C VAL A 184 -4.46 -5.93 17.76
N ALA A 185 -4.66 -7.25 17.86
CA ALA A 185 -4.06 -8.05 18.95
C ALA A 185 -2.54 -8.13 18.84
N ILE A 186 -2.02 -8.36 17.64
CA ILE A 186 -0.56 -8.46 17.40
C ILE A 186 0.12 -7.10 17.19
N TRP A 187 -0.62 -5.98 17.32
CA TRP A 187 -0.10 -4.63 17.13
C TRP A 187 1.18 -4.33 17.92
N PRO A 188 1.31 -4.76 19.21
CA PRO A 188 2.54 -4.55 19.97
C PRO A 188 3.77 -5.23 19.38
N GLY A 189 3.60 -6.33 18.65
CA GLY A 189 4.67 -7.05 17.98
C GLY A 189 5.36 -6.27 16.85
N TYR A 190 4.68 -5.27 16.27
CA TYR A 190 5.21 -4.43 15.19
C TYR A 190 6.12 -3.31 15.71
N PHE A 191 6.14 -3.00 16.99
CA PHE A 191 6.85 -1.87 17.56
C PHE A 191 8.03 -2.32 18.42
N PHE A 192 9.09 -1.54 18.39
CA PHE A 192 10.20 -1.70 19.34
C PHE A 192 9.78 -1.29 20.76
N ASP A 193 9.05 -0.17 20.87
CA ASP A 193 8.52 0.35 22.14
C ASP A 193 7.04 -0.03 22.31
N ARG A 194 6.79 -0.95 23.26
CA ARG A 194 5.43 -1.40 23.58
C ARG A 194 4.51 -0.25 24.07
N LYS A 195 5.06 0.75 24.78
CA LYS A 195 4.24 1.88 25.25
C LYS A 195 3.70 2.69 24.07
N ILE A 196 4.54 2.90 23.05
CA ILE A 196 4.12 3.56 21.80
C ILE A 196 3.07 2.70 21.09
N ALA A 197 3.30 1.39 20.99
CA ALA A 197 2.35 0.47 20.37
C ALA A 197 0.97 0.54 21.04
N LEU A 198 0.92 0.43 22.37
CA LEU A 198 -0.36 0.48 23.09
C LEU A 198 -1.06 1.84 22.98
N LYS A 199 -0.29 2.94 22.95
CA LYS A 199 -0.84 4.30 22.76
C LYS A 199 -1.43 4.50 21.34
N THR A 200 -0.88 3.83 20.35
CA THR A 200 -1.26 3.98 18.93
C THR A 200 -2.14 2.83 18.43
N ARG A 201 -2.45 1.86 19.29
CA ARG A 201 -3.27 0.71 18.93
C ARG A 201 -4.67 1.18 18.54
N PRO A 202 -5.17 0.77 17.37
CA PRO A 202 -6.54 1.07 16.97
C PRO A 202 -7.57 0.41 17.91
N PRO A 203 -8.85 0.86 17.88
CA PRO A 203 -9.94 0.16 18.55
C PRO A 203 -9.99 -1.34 18.17
N LEU A 204 -10.49 -2.18 19.08
CA LEU A 204 -10.48 -3.64 18.90
C LEU A 204 -11.35 -4.12 17.71
N ASP A 205 -12.35 -3.35 17.34
CA ASP A 205 -13.25 -3.61 16.22
C ASP A 205 -12.78 -2.95 14.91
N PHE A 206 -11.60 -2.33 14.91
CA PHE A 206 -11.06 -1.67 13.72
C PHE A 206 -10.76 -2.68 12.61
N LYS A 207 -11.28 -2.40 11.42
CA LYS A 207 -11.07 -3.23 10.23
C LYS A 207 -9.97 -2.65 9.35
N PHE A 208 -8.82 -3.29 9.35
CA PHE A 208 -7.72 -2.93 8.44
C PHE A 208 -7.97 -3.35 7.00
N ARG A 209 -8.85 -4.33 6.76
CA ARG A 209 -9.10 -4.94 5.45
C ARG A 209 -10.51 -4.62 4.96
N ASN A 210 -10.63 -4.45 3.64
CA ASN A 210 -11.93 -4.26 3.00
C ASN A 210 -12.54 -5.60 2.55
N GLN A 211 -11.71 -6.56 2.20
CA GLN A 211 -12.12 -7.90 1.76
C GLN A 211 -11.26 -8.98 2.40
N ASP A 212 -11.91 -9.99 2.95
CA ASP A 212 -11.24 -11.16 3.51
C ASP A 212 -10.65 -12.05 2.40
N GLY A 213 -9.64 -12.86 2.74
CA GLY A 213 -9.02 -13.78 1.79
C GLY A 213 -7.92 -13.16 0.90
N VAL A 214 -7.86 -11.83 0.76
CA VAL A 214 -6.84 -11.18 -0.08
C VAL A 214 -5.43 -11.51 0.41
N ASN A 215 -5.17 -11.40 1.71
CA ASN A 215 -3.84 -11.61 2.26
C ASN A 215 -3.29 -13.03 2.01
N PRO A 216 -3.95 -14.11 2.40
CA PRO A 216 -3.39 -15.45 2.24
C PRO A 216 -3.22 -15.85 0.77
N LEU A 217 -4.11 -15.44 -0.12
CA LEU A 217 -4.05 -15.79 -1.53
C LEU A 217 -2.91 -15.06 -2.25
N ALA A 218 -2.83 -13.74 -2.11
CA ALA A 218 -1.78 -12.95 -2.76
C ALA A 218 -0.39 -13.24 -2.18
N SER A 219 -0.26 -13.37 -0.85
CA SER A 219 1.00 -13.77 -0.21
C SER A 219 1.44 -15.17 -0.64
N GLY A 220 0.50 -16.11 -0.74
CA GLY A 220 0.77 -17.48 -1.17
C GLY A 220 1.33 -17.53 -2.59
N ASP A 221 0.76 -16.79 -3.54
CA ASP A 221 1.26 -16.70 -4.91
C ASP A 221 2.64 -16.01 -4.96
N TRP A 222 2.80 -14.91 -4.22
CA TRP A 222 4.07 -14.18 -4.16
C TRP A 222 5.22 -15.07 -3.66
N ARG A 223 4.97 -15.90 -2.65
CA ARG A 223 5.97 -16.83 -2.09
C ARG A 223 6.42 -17.88 -3.11
N LYS A 224 5.49 -18.46 -3.86
CA LYS A 224 5.79 -19.47 -4.90
C LYS A 224 6.73 -18.95 -6.00
N LYS A 225 6.75 -17.64 -6.23
CA LYS A 225 7.55 -16.99 -7.29
C LYS A 225 8.85 -16.36 -6.78
N SER A 226 9.33 -16.76 -5.61
CA SER A 226 10.52 -16.21 -4.98
C SER A 226 11.76 -16.28 -5.86
N ASP A 227 12.11 -17.47 -6.35
CA ASP A 227 13.34 -17.70 -7.14
C ASP A 227 13.28 -17.02 -8.51
N GLU A 228 12.14 -17.08 -9.18
CA GLU A 228 11.93 -16.39 -10.46
C GLU A 228 12.11 -14.88 -10.28
N ARG A 229 11.52 -14.29 -9.24
CA ARG A 229 11.64 -12.86 -8.94
C ARG A 229 13.08 -12.46 -8.68
N VAL A 230 13.82 -13.22 -7.86
CA VAL A 230 15.24 -12.95 -7.58
C VAL A 230 16.07 -12.99 -8.86
N SER A 231 15.82 -13.98 -9.74
CA SER A 231 16.52 -14.09 -11.02
C SER A 231 16.26 -12.90 -11.92
N LYS A 232 14.99 -12.50 -12.08
CA LYS A 232 14.59 -11.37 -12.93
C LYS A 232 15.03 -10.01 -12.38
N LEU A 233 15.06 -9.85 -11.06
CA LEU A 233 15.40 -8.58 -10.40
C LEU A 233 16.85 -8.14 -10.66
N LYS A 234 17.73 -9.05 -11.10
CA LYS A 234 19.10 -8.72 -11.52
C LYS A 234 19.14 -7.73 -12.71
N ASN A 235 18.05 -7.60 -13.45
CA ASN A 235 17.92 -6.67 -14.57
C ASN A 235 17.55 -5.24 -14.13
N TYR A 236 17.15 -5.05 -12.86
CA TYR A 236 16.83 -3.74 -12.32
C TYR A 236 18.09 -3.05 -11.79
N ASN A 237 18.46 -1.93 -12.40
CA ASN A 237 19.64 -1.14 -12.05
C ASN A 237 19.27 0.25 -11.47
N GLY A 238 18.00 0.48 -11.18
CA GLY A 238 17.54 1.75 -10.59
C GLY A 238 17.88 1.87 -9.11
N PRO A 239 17.82 3.09 -8.54
CA PRO A 239 18.08 3.32 -7.14
C PRO A 239 16.99 2.72 -6.24
N ILE A 240 17.43 2.18 -5.08
CA ILE A 240 16.57 1.67 -4.01
C ILE A 240 16.99 2.35 -2.71
N ASP A 241 16.07 3.03 -2.05
CA ASP A 241 16.26 3.57 -0.71
C ASP A 241 15.52 2.69 0.32
N LEU A 242 16.16 2.45 1.46
CA LEU A 242 15.58 1.79 2.63
C LEU A 242 15.36 2.82 3.74
N ILE A 243 14.15 2.86 4.28
CA ILE A 243 13.78 3.74 5.40
C ILE A 243 13.10 2.91 6.49
#